data_ca7041615f284e6740f10b097ad5edf2
#
_entry.id   ca7041615f284e6740f10b097ad5edf2
#
_cell.length_a   1.000
_cell.length_b   1.000
_cell.length_c   1.000
_cell.angle_alpha   90.00
_cell.angle_beta   90.00
_cell.angle_gamma   90.00
#
_symmetry.space_group_name_H-M   'P 1'
#
loop_
_entity.id
_entity.type
_entity.pdbx_description
1 polymer ?
#
loop_
_entity_poly.entity_id
_entity_poly.type
_entity_poly.pdbx_seq_one_letter_code
_entity_poly.pdbx_strand_id
1 'polypeptide(L)'
;MSDTLLQARLNALQGSFSPAETRIITMIRLDPPGVANMGVTELAKSAETSTATVVRTSKRLGFNGYPALRLALAAESSSPMPVDMPLAANIGENDSPKQILQKLLEFEVKGANETTQLLSAVTLEQAVAFLSQARRIDIYGAGASALVAQDFCQKLRRIGVVAQTYGSTDESLVSACQLAAGDVALAISHSGKTAGVVEALSQAKAAGATTLAITANGRAAVARKADVVLRTSNREMGFRAAAMASRTSQLLIIDCLYIGVAQRLPGAREALRKTHEAVQQHRR
;
A
#
# COMPACT_ATOMS: atom_id res chain seq x y z
N MET A 1 -3.60 -21.21 -17.83
CA MET A 1 -4.12 -19.90 -18.25
C MET A 1 -5.62 -19.88 -17.97
N SER A 2 -6.01 -19.59 -16.75
CA SER A 2 -7.41 -19.29 -16.47
C SER A 2 -7.45 -17.80 -16.15
N ASP A 3 -7.49 -16.96 -17.22
CA ASP A 3 -8.00 -15.62 -17.05
C ASP A 3 -9.39 -15.76 -16.41
N THR A 4 -9.62 -15.13 -15.28
CA THR A 4 -10.97 -15.10 -14.72
C THR A 4 -11.90 -14.55 -15.79
N LEU A 5 -13.16 -14.99 -15.81
CA LEU A 5 -14.15 -14.55 -16.81
C LEU A 5 -14.20 -13.00 -16.91
N LEU A 6 -13.95 -12.30 -15.79
CA LEU A 6 -13.88 -10.85 -15.74
C LEU A 6 -12.63 -10.30 -16.43
N GLN A 7 -11.43 -10.88 -16.18
CA GLN A 7 -10.18 -10.43 -16.81
C GLN A 7 -10.21 -10.64 -18.33
N ALA A 8 -10.69 -11.79 -18.79
CA ALA A 8 -10.87 -12.06 -20.21
C ALA A 8 -11.79 -11.01 -20.88
N ARG A 9 -12.90 -10.64 -20.24
CA ARG A 9 -13.83 -9.62 -20.74
C ARG A 9 -13.23 -8.21 -20.71
N LEU A 10 -12.48 -7.86 -19.67
CA LEU A 10 -11.75 -6.58 -19.58
C LEU A 10 -10.70 -6.44 -20.68
N ASN A 11 -10.01 -7.53 -21.00
CA ASN A 11 -9.00 -7.55 -22.05
C ASN A 11 -9.64 -7.50 -23.45
N ALA A 12 -10.72 -8.24 -23.67
CA ALA A 12 -11.44 -8.24 -24.95
C ALA A 12 -12.05 -6.88 -25.34
N LEU A 13 -12.38 -6.04 -24.35
CA LEU A 13 -12.99 -4.72 -24.56
C LEU A 13 -11.98 -3.57 -24.42
N GLN A 14 -10.67 -3.87 -24.30
CA GLN A 14 -9.64 -2.85 -24.15
C GLN A 14 -9.60 -1.91 -25.36
N GLY A 15 -9.64 -0.59 -25.09
CA GLY A 15 -9.67 0.46 -26.14
C GLY A 15 -11.06 0.86 -26.60
N SER A 16 -12.14 0.18 -26.16
CA SER A 16 -13.51 0.52 -26.58
C SER A 16 -14.32 1.29 -25.53
N PHE A 17 -13.77 1.54 -24.35
CA PHE A 17 -14.45 2.21 -23.25
C PHE A 17 -14.45 3.74 -23.39
N SER A 18 -15.57 4.37 -23.07
CA SER A 18 -15.62 5.83 -22.90
C SER A 18 -14.78 6.30 -21.71
N PRO A 19 -14.41 7.59 -21.61
CA PRO A 19 -13.63 8.09 -20.47
C PRO A 19 -14.25 7.78 -19.09
N ALA A 20 -15.57 7.84 -18.97
CA ALA A 20 -16.27 7.51 -17.73
C ALA A 20 -16.23 6.00 -17.41
N GLU A 21 -16.38 5.15 -18.42
CA GLU A 21 -16.24 3.70 -18.27
C GLU A 21 -14.79 3.33 -17.93
N THR A 22 -13.82 3.98 -18.54
CA THR A 22 -12.39 3.76 -18.26
C THR A 22 -12.06 4.04 -16.78
N ARG A 23 -12.60 5.10 -16.18
CA ARG A 23 -12.42 5.36 -14.75
C ARG A 23 -12.98 4.23 -13.88
N ILE A 24 -14.17 3.72 -14.19
CA ILE A 24 -14.78 2.57 -13.50
C ILE A 24 -13.88 1.32 -13.65
N ILE A 25 -13.45 1.02 -14.88
CA ILE A 25 -12.58 -0.13 -15.18
C ILE A 25 -11.24 -0.01 -14.47
N THR A 26 -10.66 1.19 -14.44
CA THR A 26 -9.42 1.45 -13.70
C THR A 26 -9.59 1.16 -12.22
N MET A 27 -10.69 1.57 -11.59
CA MET A 27 -10.98 1.27 -10.19
C MET A 27 -11.15 -0.25 -9.96
N ILE A 28 -11.86 -0.95 -10.85
CA ILE A 28 -12.03 -2.40 -10.79
C ILE A 28 -10.66 -3.09 -10.89
N ARG A 29 -9.77 -2.66 -11.79
CA ARG A 29 -8.44 -3.23 -11.97
C ARG A 29 -7.50 -2.95 -10.79
N LEU A 30 -7.58 -1.76 -10.22
CA LEU A 30 -6.70 -1.33 -9.12
C LEU A 30 -7.10 -1.89 -7.75
N ASP A 31 -8.41 -2.02 -7.51
CA ASP A 31 -8.93 -2.47 -6.21
C ASP A 31 -10.23 -3.27 -6.36
N PRO A 32 -10.19 -4.51 -6.92
CA PRO A 32 -11.37 -5.34 -7.08
C PRO A 32 -12.12 -5.59 -5.76
N PRO A 33 -11.42 -5.92 -4.63
CA PRO A 33 -12.09 -6.12 -3.34
C PRO A 33 -12.73 -4.84 -2.79
N GLY A 34 -12.11 -3.69 -3.00
CA GLY A 34 -12.69 -2.39 -2.63
C GLY A 34 -13.96 -2.10 -3.41
N VAL A 35 -13.94 -2.31 -4.73
CA VAL A 35 -15.13 -2.13 -5.59
C VAL A 35 -16.23 -3.12 -5.22
N ALA A 36 -15.90 -4.37 -4.86
CA ALA A 36 -16.86 -5.36 -4.38
C ALA A 36 -17.60 -4.91 -3.10
N ASN A 37 -16.99 -4.10 -2.27
CA ASN A 37 -17.57 -3.58 -1.04
C ASN A 37 -18.33 -2.25 -1.21
N MET A 38 -18.28 -1.63 -2.41
CA MET A 38 -18.98 -0.36 -2.70
C MET A 38 -20.43 -0.60 -3.11
N GLY A 39 -21.32 0.32 -2.72
CA GLY A 39 -22.63 0.48 -3.34
C GLY A 39 -22.50 1.14 -4.72
N VAL A 40 -23.54 0.99 -5.58
CA VAL A 40 -23.56 1.59 -6.94
C VAL A 40 -23.36 3.12 -6.91
N THR A 41 -23.98 3.78 -5.95
CA THR A 41 -23.88 5.24 -5.76
C THR A 41 -22.46 5.66 -5.33
N GLU A 42 -21.84 4.87 -4.48
CA GLU A 42 -20.50 5.11 -3.98
C GLU A 42 -19.46 4.93 -5.09
N LEU A 43 -19.58 3.85 -5.90
CA LEU A 43 -18.71 3.65 -7.05
C LEU A 43 -18.89 4.76 -8.09
N ALA A 44 -20.12 5.17 -8.37
CA ALA A 44 -20.41 6.26 -9.29
C ALA A 44 -19.74 7.57 -8.85
N LYS A 45 -19.87 7.93 -7.57
CA LYS A 45 -19.21 9.11 -6.98
C LYS A 45 -17.69 9.02 -7.07
N SER A 46 -17.11 7.87 -6.73
CA SER A 46 -15.66 7.66 -6.74
C SER A 46 -15.04 7.63 -8.14
N ALA A 47 -15.83 7.21 -9.15
CA ALA A 47 -15.44 7.23 -10.56
C ALA A 47 -15.85 8.53 -11.29
N GLU A 48 -16.34 9.52 -10.54
CA GLU A 48 -16.83 10.80 -11.08
C GLU A 48 -17.79 10.59 -12.26
N THR A 49 -18.83 9.74 -12.05
CA THR A 49 -19.79 9.37 -13.07
C THR A 49 -21.20 9.14 -12.48
N SER A 50 -22.16 8.75 -13.31
CA SER A 50 -23.51 8.42 -12.87
C SER A 50 -23.69 6.95 -12.51
N THR A 51 -24.66 6.65 -11.65
CA THR A 51 -25.08 5.27 -11.34
C THR A 51 -25.52 4.51 -12.59
N ALA A 52 -26.17 5.21 -13.53
CA ALA A 52 -26.57 4.65 -14.82
C ALA A 52 -25.35 4.19 -15.65
N THR A 53 -24.25 4.95 -15.60
CA THR A 53 -22.99 4.57 -16.27
C THR A 53 -22.37 3.33 -15.62
N VAL A 54 -22.37 3.24 -14.28
CA VAL A 54 -21.89 2.04 -13.57
C VAL A 54 -22.69 0.80 -13.97
N VAL A 55 -24.01 0.89 -13.99
CA VAL A 55 -24.88 -0.23 -14.40
C VAL A 55 -24.66 -0.62 -15.85
N ARG A 56 -24.53 0.36 -16.76
CA ARG A 56 -24.26 0.11 -18.18
C ARG A 56 -22.89 -0.54 -18.38
N THR A 57 -21.86 -0.06 -17.71
CA THR A 57 -20.51 -0.66 -17.73
C THR A 57 -20.54 -2.11 -17.24
N SER A 58 -21.27 -2.39 -16.17
CA SER A 58 -21.44 -3.77 -15.66
C SER A 58 -22.11 -4.69 -16.69
N LYS A 59 -23.16 -4.20 -17.37
CA LYS A 59 -23.83 -4.95 -18.44
C LYS A 59 -22.91 -5.17 -19.64
N ARG A 60 -22.12 -4.16 -20.01
CA ARG A 60 -21.15 -4.26 -21.10
C ARG A 60 -20.04 -5.28 -20.81
N LEU A 61 -19.67 -5.43 -19.55
CA LEU A 61 -18.78 -6.50 -19.06
C LEU A 61 -19.48 -7.87 -19.00
N GLY A 62 -20.74 -7.97 -19.40
CA GLY A 62 -21.52 -9.21 -19.48
C GLY A 62 -22.13 -9.66 -18.16
N PHE A 63 -22.29 -8.77 -17.20
CA PHE A 63 -22.99 -9.02 -15.95
C PHE A 63 -24.42 -8.48 -15.97
N ASN A 64 -25.33 -9.13 -15.24
CA ASN A 64 -26.71 -8.66 -15.12
C ASN A 64 -26.81 -7.46 -14.13
N GLY A 65 -26.11 -6.34 -14.48
CA GLY A 65 -26.02 -5.14 -13.68
C GLY A 65 -24.93 -5.15 -12.61
N TYR A 66 -24.85 -4.05 -11.85
CA TYR A 66 -23.80 -3.87 -10.86
C TYR A 66 -23.81 -4.88 -9.68
N PRO A 67 -24.98 -5.31 -9.16
CA PRO A 67 -24.97 -6.34 -8.11
C PRO A 67 -24.31 -7.65 -8.56
N ALA A 68 -24.52 -8.09 -9.78
CA ALA A 68 -23.88 -9.29 -10.33
C ALA A 68 -22.37 -9.10 -10.52
N LEU A 69 -21.92 -7.95 -11.01
CA LEU A 69 -20.51 -7.61 -11.10
C LEU A 69 -19.86 -7.59 -9.70
N ARG A 70 -20.52 -6.96 -8.72
CA ARG A 70 -20.04 -6.89 -7.33
C ARG A 70 -19.88 -8.28 -6.71
N LEU A 71 -20.85 -9.16 -6.95
CA LEU A 71 -20.79 -10.54 -6.46
C LEU A 71 -19.64 -11.32 -7.12
N ALA A 72 -19.42 -11.14 -8.41
CA ALA A 72 -18.29 -11.76 -9.10
C ALA A 72 -16.94 -11.28 -8.57
N LEU A 73 -16.78 -9.95 -8.32
CA LEU A 73 -15.59 -9.38 -7.71
C LEU A 73 -15.36 -9.91 -6.27
N ALA A 74 -16.43 -10.07 -5.49
CA ALA A 74 -16.37 -10.64 -4.14
C ALA A 74 -15.99 -12.13 -4.18
N ALA A 75 -16.55 -12.90 -5.12
CA ALA A 75 -16.27 -14.31 -5.30
C ALA A 75 -14.81 -14.54 -5.73
N GLU A 76 -14.28 -13.72 -6.65
CA GLU A 76 -12.85 -13.77 -7.01
C GLU A 76 -11.93 -13.48 -5.82
N SER A 77 -12.37 -12.61 -4.91
CA SER A 77 -11.63 -12.26 -3.68
C SER A 77 -11.72 -13.34 -2.59
N SER A 78 -12.71 -14.23 -2.65
CA SER A 78 -13.06 -15.19 -1.60
C SER A 78 -12.88 -16.65 -2.02
N SER A 79 -12.57 -16.92 -3.29
CA SER A 79 -12.42 -18.30 -3.79
C SER A 79 -11.27 -19.02 -3.11
N PRO A 80 -11.44 -20.30 -2.68
CA PRO A 80 -10.32 -21.14 -2.30
C PRO A 80 -9.39 -21.26 -3.50
N MET A 81 -8.09 -21.15 -3.24
CA MET A 81 -7.07 -21.16 -4.28
C MET A 81 -7.06 -22.45 -5.07
N PRO A 82 -7.01 -22.40 -6.41
CA PRO A 82 -6.68 -23.55 -7.23
C PRO A 82 -5.26 -24.05 -6.89
N VAL A 83 -5.10 -25.37 -6.78
CA VAL A 83 -3.82 -26.02 -6.47
C VAL A 83 -2.74 -25.72 -7.53
N ASP A 84 -3.15 -25.32 -8.73
CA ASP A 84 -2.30 -25.06 -9.91
C ASP A 84 -2.01 -23.57 -10.15
N MET A 85 -2.14 -22.70 -9.14
CA MET A 85 -1.79 -21.28 -9.35
C MET A 85 -0.28 -21.07 -9.47
N PRO A 86 0.18 -20.26 -10.46
CA PRO A 86 1.60 -19.93 -10.57
C PRO A 86 2.13 -19.33 -9.25
N LEU A 87 3.32 -19.76 -8.84
CA LEU A 87 3.98 -19.31 -7.59
C LEU A 87 4.14 -17.80 -7.50
N ALA A 88 4.29 -17.13 -8.64
CA ALA A 88 4.34 -15.65 -8.74
C ALA A 88 4.21 -15.21 -10.23
N ALA A 89 3.69 -14.00 -10.47
CA ALA A 89 3.79 -13.16 -11.66
C ALA A 89 3.84 -13.85 -13.04
N ASN A 90 2.94 -14.72 -13.35
CA ASN A 90 3.03 -15.48 -14.60
C ASN A 90 4.31 -16.34 -14.71
N ILE A 91 4.94 -16.65 -13.57
CA ILE A 91 6.08 -17.57 -13.50
C ILE A 91 5.54 -18.98 -13.65
N GLY A 92 5.90 -19.65 -14.74
CA GLY A 92 5.54 -21.03 -15.03
C GLY A 92 6.52 -22.00 -14.35
N GLU A 93 6.07 -23.25 -14.17
CA GLU A 93 6.88 -24.32 -13.55
C GLU A 93 8.19 -24.61 -14.32
N ASN A 94 8.23 -24.33 -15.62
CA ASN A 94 9.37 -24.58 -16.49
C ASN A 94 10.19 -23.31 -16.82
N ASP A 95 9.94 -22.20 -16.13
CA ASP A 95 10.71 -20.98 -16.34
C ASP A 95 12.15 -21.16 -15.84
N SER A 96 13.11 -20.86 -16.70
CA SER A 96 14.51 -20.77 -16.29
C SER A 96 14.73 -19.61 -15.29
N PRO A 97 15.78 -19.66 -14.45
CA PRO A 97 16.09 -18.57 -13.52
C PRO A 97 16.20 -17.19 -14.19
N LYS A 98 16.67 -17.14 -15.44
CA LYS A 98 16.75 -15.90 -16.22
C LYS A 98 15.36 -15.37 -16.59
N GLN A 99 14.45 -16.25 -16.99
CA GLN A 99 13.05 -15.87 -17.28
C GLN A 99 12.32 -15.43 -16.01
N ILE A 100 12.54 -16.11 -14.89
CA ILE A 100 12.00 -15.71 -13.58
C ILE A 100 12.47 -14.29 -13.23
N LEU A 101 13.78 -14.02 -13.33
CA LEU A 101 14.33 -12.69 -13.03
C LEU A 101 13.71 -11.60 -13.90
N GLN A 102 13.56 -11.84 -15.19
CA GLN A 102 12.97 -10.88 -16.13
C GLN A 102 11.49 -10.61 -15.78
N LYS A 103 10.70 -11.64 -15.52
CA LYS A 103 9.28 -11.53 -15.15
C LYS A 103 9.11 -10.80 -13.82
N LEU A 104 9.97 -11.06 -12.84
CA LEU A 104 9.99 -10.33 -11.56
C LEU A 104 10.31 -8.85 -11.79
N LEU A 105 11.33 -8.52 -12.59
CA LEU A 105 11.68 -7.14 -12.91
C LEU A 105 10.50 -6.39 -13.53
N GLU A 106 9.87 -6.96 -14.55
CA GLU A 106 8.71 -6.35 -15.21
C GLU A 106 7.57 -6.09 -14.23
N PHE A 107 7.34 -7.04 -13.33
CA PHE A 107 6.32 -6.93 -12.31
C PHE A 107 6.61 -5.81 -11.30
N GLU A 108 7.83 -5.76 -10.77
CA GLU A 108 8.26 -4.75 -9.80
C GLU A 108 8.24 -3.33 -10.42
N VAL A 109 8.74 -3.17 -11.65
CA VAL A 109 8.69 -1.90 -12.38
C VAL A 109 7.26 -1.42 -12.57
N LYS A 110 6.35 -2.32 -12.92
CA LYS A 110 4.93 -1.99 -13.09
C LYS A 110 4.28 -1.58 -11.77
N GLY A 111 4.57 -2.32 -10.68
CA GLY A 111 4.10 -1.98 -9.33
C GLY A 111 4.61 -0.62 -8.85
N ALA A 112 5.88 -0.31 -9.11
CA ALA A 112 6.48 0.99 -8.79
C ALA A 112 5.82 2.13 -9.58
N ASN A 113 5.62 1.97 -10.89
CA ASN A 113 4.96 2.98 -11.74
C ASN A 113 3.51 3.23 -11.31
N GLU A 114 2.75 2.19 -10.98
CA GLU A 114 1.39 2.34 -10.47
C GLU A 114 1.36 3.03 -9.10
N THR A 115 2.32 2.72 -8.23
CA THR A 115 2.44 3.38 -6.92
C THR A 115 2.69 4.87 -7.09
N THR A 116 3.59 5.28 -7.98
CA THR A 116 3.87 6.70 -8.25
C THR A 116 2.64 7.44 -8.81
N GLN A 117 1.81 6.78 -9.62
CA GLN A 117 0.58 7.36 -10.15
C GLN A 117 -0.53 7.51 -9.09
N LEU A 118 -0.51 6.68 -8.04
CA LEU A 118 -1.48 6.72 -6.94
C LEU A 118 -1.12 7.75 -5.86
N LEU A 119 0.13 8.20 -5.83
CA LEU A 119 0.63 9.14 -4.84
C LEU A 119 0.39 10.57 -5.30
N SER A 120 -0.30 11.35 -4.46
CA SER A 120 -0.43 12.80 -4.64
C SER A 120 0.80 13.52 -4.11
N ALA A 121 1.33 14.48 -4.86
CA ALA A 121 2.41 15.35 -4.39
C ALA A 121 2.02 16.09 -3.08
N VAL A 122 0.77 16.54 -2.97
CA VAL A 122 0.25 17.21 -1.77
C VAL A 122 0.28 16.26 -0.56
N THR A 123 -0.15 15.01 -0.74
CA THR A 123 -0.17 14.02 0.35
C THR A 123 1.25 13.64 0.80
N LEU A 124 2.19 13.50 -0.15
CA LEU A 124 3.60 13.25 0.16
C LEU A 124 4.20 14.43 0.94
N GLU A 125 3.93 15.66 0.49
CA GLU A 125 4.41 16.89 1.14
C GLU A 125 3.90 17.00 2.57
N GLN A 126 2.61 16.71 2.82
CA GLN A 126 2.02 16.66 4.15
C GLN A 126 2.70 15.61 5.04
N ALA A 127 2.90 14.40 4.52
CA ALA A 127 3.57 13.32 5.27
C ALA A 127 5.00 13.70 5.65
N VAL A 128 5.77 14.25 4.70
CA VAL A 128 7.13 14.73 4.96
C VAL A 128 7.14 15.86 5.99
N ALA A 129 6.19 16.79 5.92
CA ALA A 129 6.08 17.89 6.89
C ALA A 129 5.84 17.37 8.31
N PHE A 130 4.88 16.46 8.50
CA PHE A 130 4.62 15.86 9.80
C PHE A 130 5.81 15.07 10.33
N LEU A 131 6.43 14.24 9.51
CA LEU A 131 7.59 13.44 9.91
C LEU A 131 8.82 14.29 10.26
N SER A 132 9.06 15.40 9.55
CA SER A 132 10.21 16.27 9.80
C SER A 132 10.07 17.14 11.07
N GLN A 133 8.85 17.35 11.53
CA GLN A 133 8.55 18.13 12.73
C GLN A 133 8.26 17.26 13.96
N ALA A 134 8.20 15.94 13.77
CA ALA A 134 7.84 15.01 14.83
C ALA A 134 8.89 15.00 15.94
N ARG A 135 8.44 15.08 17.20
CA ARG A 135 9.27 14.84 18.38
C ARG A 135 9.72 13.38 18.45
N ARG A 136 8.82 12.45 18.06
CA ARG A 136 9.00 11.01 18.03
C ARG A 136 8.14 10.39 16.94
N ILE A 137 8.66 9.35 16.29
CA ILE A 137 7.95 8.60 15.25
C ILE A 137 7.88 7.13 15.67
N ASP A 138 6.65 6.61 15.85
CA ASP A 138 6.40 5.18 16.04
C ASP A 138 5.91 4.57 14.73
N ILE A 139 6.48 3.41 14.37
CA ILE A 139 6.20 2.75 13.10
C ILE A 139 5.66 1.35 13.37
N TYR A 140 4.43 1.08 12.95
CA TYR A 140 3.73 -0.19 13.17
C TYR A 140 3.61 -0.97 11.87
N GLY A 141 4.05 -2.22 11.88
CA GLY A 141 3.95 -3.13 10.75
C GLY A 141 3.96 -4.58 11.22
N ALA A 142 3.43 -5.49 10.41
CA ALA A 142 3.42 -6.93 10.71
C ALA A 142 3.90 -7.73 9.49
N GLY A 143 4.56 -8.87 9.72
CA GLY A 143 5.09 -9.72 8.68
C GLY A 143 6.08 -8.98 7.76
N ALA A 144 5.87 -9.03 6.45
CA ALA A 144 6.74 -8.34 5.48
C ALA A 144 6.74 -6.81 5.64
N SER A 145 5.62 -6.21 6.09
CA SER A 145 5.56 -4.78 6.37
C SER A 145 6.33 -4.39 7.63
N ALA A 146 6.59 -5.31 8.56
CA ALA A 146 7.48 -5.05 9.70
C ALA A 146 8.93 -4.84 9.25
N LEU A 147 9.38 -5.56 8.21
CA LEU A 147 10.71 -5.35 7.61
C LEU A 147 10.85 -3.95 7.00
N VAL A 148 9.79 -3.45 6.36
CA VAL A 148 9.75 -2.08 5.83
C VAL A 148 9.76 -1.05 6.97
N ALA A 149 9.02 -1.31 8.05
CA ALA A 149 9.02 -0.48 9.25
C ALA A 149 10.42 -0.40 9.89
N GLN A 150 11.12 -1.53 9.97
CA GLN A 150 12.50 -1.60 10.48
C GLN A 150 13.47 -0.83 9.59
N ASP A 151 13.39 -0.96 8.27
CA ASP A 151 14.22 -0.23 7.32
C ASP A 151 14.02 1.28 7.45
N PHE A 152 12.76 1.73 7.51
CA PHE A 152 12.47 3.16 7.68
C PHE A 152 12.95 3.68 9.04
N CYS A 153 12.73 2.94 10.12
CA CYS A 153 13.22 3.27 11.45
C CYS A 153 14.75 3.44 11.45
N GLN A 154 15.48 2.50 10.85
CA GLN A 154 16.94 2.56 10.73
C GLN A 154 17.39 3.81 9.95
N LYS A 155 16.76 4.10 8.81
CA LYS A 155 17.07 5.27 7.98
C LYS A 155 16.84 6.59 8.74
N LEU A 156 15.71 6.73 9.44
CA LEU A 156 15.39 7.91 10.23
C LEU A 156 16.38 8.15 11.37
N ARG A 157 16.76 7.09 12.09
CA ARG A 157 17.76 7.17 13.16
C ARG A 157 19.12 7.66 12.66
N ARG A 158 19.51 7.31 11.44
CA ARG A 158 20.76 7.77 10.85
C ARG A 158 20.82 9.27 10.58
N ILE A 159 19.68 9.92 10.43
CA ILE A 159 19.57 11.39 10.29
C ILE A 159 19.20 12.09 11.59
N GLY A 160 19.27 11.38 12.73
CA GLY A 160 19.06 11.96 14.06
C GLY A 160 17.59 12.04 14.50
N VAL A 161 16.66 11.44 13.77
CA VAL A 161 15.24 11.38 14.14
C VAL A 161 15.00 10.28 15.18
N VAL A 162 14.23 10.59 16.21
CA VAL A 162 13.78 9.60 17.21
C VAL A 162 12.68 8.75 16.60
N ALA A 163 13.03 7.55 16.16
CA ALA A 163 12.09 6.63 15.52
C ALA A 163 12.19 5.25 16.19
N GLN A 164 11.04 4.57 16.31
CA GLN A 164 10.91 3.25 16.91
C GLN A 164 9.97 2.35 16.11
N THR A 165 10.22 1.04 16.15
CA THR A 165 9.33 -0.01 15.66
C THR A 165 9.35 -1.17 16.64
N TYR A 166 8.34 -2.02 16.63
CA TYR A 166 8.07 -2.99 17.68
C TYR A 166 7.94 -4.40 17.12
N GLY A 167 8.38 -5.39 17.90
CA GLY A 167 8.38 -6.80 17.51
C GLY A 167 7.03 -7.50 17.73
N SER A 168 6.16 -6.93 18.57
CA SER A 168 4.85 -7.51 18.90
C SER A 168 3.73 -6.48 18.86
N THR A 169 2.49 -6.96 18.80
CA THR A 169 1.29 -6.12 18.93
C THR A 169 1.22 -5.46 20.31
N ASP A 170 1.53 -6.20 21.36
CA ASP A 170 1.46 -5.69 22.74
C ASP A 170 2.43 -4.53 22.96
N GLU A 171 3.68 -4.66 22.50
CA GLU A 171 4.65 -3.56 22.55
C GLU A 171 4.18 -2.34 21.73
N SER A 172 3.58 -2.57 20.57
CA SER A 172 3.02 -1.51 19.73
C SER A 172 1.89 -0.76 20.46
N LEU A 173 1.00 -1.47 21.14
CA LEU A 173 -0.10 -0.89 21.90
C LEU A 173 0.39 -0.12 23.14
N VAL A 174 1.33 -0.70 23.89
CA VAL A 174 1.95 -0.02 25.04
C VAL A 174 2.61 1.28 24.62
N SER A 175 3.29 1.28 23.47
CA SER A 175 3.92 2.50 22.96
C SER A 175 2.90 3.50 22.44
N ALA A 176 1.89 3.04 21.69
CA ALA A 176 0.88 3.88 21.07
C ALA A 176 0.11 4.73 22.08
N CYS A 177 -0.24 4.16 23.24
CA CYS A 177 -0.97 4.90 24.28
C CYS A 177 -0.11 5.95 25.00
N GLN A 178 1.21 5.96 24.83
CA GLN A 178 2.13 6.94 25.41
C GLN A 178 2.50 8.08 24.44
N LEU A 179 1.99 8.04 23.22
CA LEU A 179 2.19 9.13 22.26
C LEU A 179 1.37 10.36 22.68
N ALA A 180 1.72 11.50 22.13
CA ALA A 180 1.08 12.78 22.43
C ALA A 180 1.06 13.68 21.19
N ALA A 181 0.47 14.85 21.30
CA ALA A 181 0.55 15.91 20.31
C ALA A 181 2.03 16.24 20.00
N GLY A 182 2.36 16.37 18.73
CA GLY A 182 3.74 16.52 18.24
C GLY A 182 4.47 15.19 17.96
N ASP A 183 3.87 14.05 18.27
CA ASP A 183 4.36 12.73 17.83
C ASP A 183 3.64 12.27 16.55
N VAL A 184 4.29 11.36 15.85
CA VAL A 184 3.74 10.75 14.63
C VAL A 184 3.68 9.23 14.78
N ALA A 185 2.55 8.63 14.43
CA ALA A 185 2.38 7.19 14.29
C ALA A 185 2.21 6.83 12.81
N LEU A 186 3.07 5.97 12.27
CA LEU A 186 2.99 5.46 10.90
C LEU A 186 2.63 3.98 10.91
N ALA A 187 1.49 3.63 10.32
CA ALA A 187 1.08 2.24 10.11
C ALA A 187 1.42 1.79 8.68
N ILE A 188 2.09 0.65 8.54
CA ILE A 188 2.41 0.02 7.26
C ILE A 188 1.66 -1.30 7.18
N SER A 189 0.63 -1.37 6.33
CA SER A 189 -0.18 -2.57 6.14
C SER A 189 -0.73 -2.63 4.72
N HIS A 190 -0.26 -3.58 3.92
CA HIS A 190 -0.72 -3.72 2.53
C HIS A 190 -2.24 -3.88 2.44
N SER A 191 -2.82 -4.87 3.13
CA SER A 191 -4.27 -5.08 3.15
C SER A 191 -5.03 -3.97 3.91
N GLY A 192 -4.34 -3.27 4.82
CA GLY A 192 -4.92 -2.31 5.72
C GLY A 192 -5.90 -2.90 6.74
N LYS A 193 -5.90 -4.23 6.93
CA LYS A 193 -6.82 -4.98 7.80
C LYS A 193 -6.12 -5.69 8.96
N THR A 194 -4.81 -5.61 9.08
CA THR A 194 -4.03 -6.27 10.14
C THR A 194 -4.44 -5.71 11.50
N ALA A 195 -5.15 -6.51 12.30
CA ALA A 195 -5.84 -6.06 13.52
C ALA A 195 -4.93 -5.28 14.47
N GLY A 196 -3.78 -5.85 14.86
CA GLY A 196 -2.84 -5.20 15.78
C GLY A 196 -2.27 -3.87 15.26
N VAL A 197 -2.03 -3.76 13.93
CA VAL A 197 -1.55 -2.52 13.32
C VAL A 197 -2.64 -1.44 13.30
N VAL A 198 -3.89 -1.83 13.01
CA VAL A 198 -5.05 -0.93 13.04
C VAL A 198 -5.32 -0.44 14.45
N GLU A 199 -5.22 -1.33 15.43
CA GLU A 199 -5.45 -1.02 16.84
C GLU A 199 -4.38 -0.08 17.38
N ALA A 200 -3.09 -0.35 17.13
CA ALA A 200 -2.00 0.53 17.53
C ALA A 200 -2.15 1.94 16.94
N LEU A 201 -2.48 2.05 15.63
CA LEU A 201 -2.73 3.36 15.02
C LEU A 201 -3.94 4.07 15.63
N SER A 202 -5.01 3.32 15.99
CA SER A 202 -6.20 3.87 16.65
C SER A 202 -5.87 4.40 18.04
N GLN A 203 -5.07 3.68 18.82
CA GLN A 203 -4.61 4.11 20.14
C GLN A 203 -3.72 5.36 20.06
N ALA A 204 -2.77 5.37 19.12
CA ALA A 204 -1.92 6.54 18.85
C ALA A 204 -2.74 7.78 18.53
N LYS A 205 -3.78 7.63 17.68
CA LYS A 205 -4.71 8.73 17.37
C LYS A 205 -5.48 9.20 18.59
N ALA A 206 -5.97 8.29 19.41
CA ALA A 206 -6.68 8.62 20.65
C ALA A 206 -5.78 9.34 21.67
N ALA A 207 -4.47 9.04 21.65
CA ALA A 207 -3.46 9.70 22.47
C ALA A 207 -3.05 11.11 21.92
N GLY A 208 -3.55 11.51 20.75
CA GLY A 208 -3.32 12.82 20.15
C GLY A 208 -2.17 12.90 19.16
N ALA A 209 -1.54 11.76 18.80
CA ALA A 209 -0.51 11.73 17.78
C ALA A 209 -1.10 11.94 16.38
N THR A 210 -0.32 12.55 15.48
CA THR A 210 -0.63 12.59 14.05
C THR A 210 -0.46 11.21 13.46
N THR A 211 -1.44 10.74 12.68
CA THR A 211 -1.46 9.37 12.17
C THR A 211 -1.31 9.29 10.66
N LEU A 212 -0.37 8.47 10.20
CA LEU A 212 -0.10 8.20 8.80
C LEU A 212 -0.32 6.71 8.50
N ALA A 213 -0.73 6.38 7.28
CA ALA A 213 -0.84 5.00 6.82
C ALA A 213 -0.23 4.81 5.43
N ILE A 214 0.53 3.72 5.25
CA ILE A 214 0.93 3.20 3.94
C ILE A 214 0.14 1.92 3.69
N THR A 215 -0.71 1.92 2.66
CA THR A 215 -1.60 0.79 2.36
C THR A 215 -1.99 0.75 0.88
N ALA A 216 -2.27 -0.45 0.35
CA ALA A 216 -2.82 -0.57 -1.00
C ALA A 216 -4.31 -0.18 -1.07
N ASN A 217 -5.04 -0.38 0.03
CA ASN A 217 -6.48 -0.11 0.08
C ASN A 217 -6.78 1.16 0.88
N GLY A 218 -7.01 2.27 0.18
CA GLY A 218 -7.34 3.58 0.77
C GLY A 218 -8.66 3.65 1.55
N ARG A 219 -9.44 2.57 1.59
CA ARG A 219 -10.69 2.46 2.36
C ARG A 219 -10.62 1.40 3.46
N ALA A 220 -9.48 0.76 3.63
CA ALA A 220 -9.29 -0.23 4.68
C ALA A 220 -9.37 0.39 6.08
N ALA A 221 -9.43 -0.46 7.09
CA ALA A 221 -9.55 -0.05 8.49
C ALA A 221 -8.43 0.90 8.90
N VAL A 222 -7.17 0.63 8.49
CA VAL A 222 -6.02 1.49 8.79
C VAL A 222 -6.15 2.87 8.14
N ALA A 223 -6.63 2.94 6.89
CA ALA A 223 -6.79 4.21 6.17
C ALA A 223 -7.84 5.12 6.82
N ARG A 224 -8.93 4.53 7.36
CA ARG A 224 -9.95 5.30 8.08
C ARG A 224 -9.48 5.88 9.42
N LYS A 225 -8.38 5.37 9.96
CA LYS A 225 -7.78 5.85 11.23
C LYS A 225 -6.66 6.87 11.01
N ALA A 226 -6.11 6.94 9.80
CA ALA A 226 -5.01 7.82 9.46
C ALA A 226 -5.50 9.22 9.06
N ASP A 227 -4.73 10.25 9.42
CA ASP A 227 -4.91 11.62 8.97
C ASP A 227 -4.34 11.80 7.55
N VAL A 228 -3.29 11.05 7.22
CA VAL A 228 -2.68 11.01 5.89
C VAL A 228 -2.55 9.58 5.40
N VAL A 229 -2.99 9.30 4.18
CA VAL A 229 -2.93 7.97 3.56
C VAL A 229 -2.08 8.00 2.31
N LEU A 230 -0.99 7.23 2.32
CA LEU A 230 -0.09 7.01 1.19
C LEU A 230 -0.42 5.65 0.55
N ARG A 231 -0.85 5.68 -0.70
CA ARG A 231 -1.31 4.47 -1.38
C ARG A 231 -0.21 3.80 -2.18
N THR A 232 -0.07 2.48 -2.00
CA THR A 232 0.72 1.63 -2.88
C THR A 232 -0.15 1.02 -3.98
N SER A 233 0.48 0.50 -5.04
CA SER A 233 -0.18 -0.42 -5.96
C SER A 233 -0.77 -1.62 -5.20
N ASN A 234 -1.94 -2.11 -5.66
CA ASN A 234 -2.59 -3.31 -5.11
C ASN A 234 -2.21 -4.59 -5.87
N ARG A 235 -1.09 -4.56 -6.62
CA ARG A 235 -0.60 -5.75 -7.31
C ARG A 235 -0.03 -6.74 -6.31
N GLU A 236 -0.88 -7.66 -5.85
CA GLU A 236 -0.42 -8.94 -5.30
C GLU A 236 -0.75 -10.02 -6.31
N MET A 237 0.20 -10.88 -6.58
CA MET A 237 -0.03 -12.08 -7.36
C MET A 237 -0.74 -13.12 -6.52
N GLY A 238 -1.56 -13.94 -7.16
CA GLY A 238 -2.55 -14.84 -6.60
C GLY A 238 -2.18 -15.62 -5.35
N PHE A 239 -0.98 -16.14 -5.23
CA PHE A 239 -0.43 -16.60 -3.96
C PHE A 239 0.43 -15.47 -3.40
N ARG A 240 0.22 -15.07 -2.13
CA ARG A 240 1.11 -14.16 -1.41
C ARG A 240 2.54 -14.74 -1.40
N ALA A 241 3.21 -14.72 -2.53
CA ALA A 241 4.61 -15.14 -2.66
C ALA A 241 5.45 -14.15 -1.82
N ALA A 242 5.43 -14.35 -0.50
CA ALA A 242 6.18 -13.60 0.50
C ALA A 242 6.04 -12.06 0.42
N ALA A 243 4.91 -11.54 -0.09
CA ALA A 243 4.62 -10.10 -0.19
C ALA A 243 5.69 -9.31 -0.98
N MET A 244 6.28 -9.89 -2.03
CA MET A 244 7.39 -9.29 -2.78
C MET A 244 7.02 -7.93 -3.35
N ALA A 245 5.97 -7.84 -4.15
CA ALA A 245 5.58 -6.59 -4.80
C ALA A 245 5.07 -5.51 -3.85
N SER A 246 4.29 -5.90 -2.85
CA SER A 246 3.81 -4.95 -1.86
C SER A 246 4.95 -4.34 -1.05
N ARG A 247 6.00 -5.13 -0.77
CA ARG A 247 7.18 -4.65 -0.06
C ARG A 247 7.98 -3.65 -0.88
N THR A 248 8.26 -3.92 -2.16
CA THR A 248 8.97 -2.98 -3.04
C THR A 248 8.23 -1.65 -3.19
N SER A 249 6.91 -1.69 -3.37
CA SER A 249 6.09 -0.48 -3.41
C SER A 249 6.10 0.31 -2.09
N GLN A 250 6.09 -0.38 -0.94
CA GLN A 250 6.21 0.25 0.37
C GLN A 250 7.61 0.86 0.57
N LEU A 251 8.68 0.15 0.17
CA LEU A 251 10.07 0.65 0.23
C LEU A 251 10.24 1.92 -0.61
N LEU A 252 9.67 1.99 -1.80
CA LEU A 252 9.70 3.18 -2.64
C LEU A 252 9.12 4.40 -1.92
N ILE A 253 7.98 4.22 -1.22
CA ILE A 253 7.36 5.32 -0.47
C ILE A 253 8.24 5.75 0.71
N ILE A 254 8.76 4.82 1.51
CA ILE A 254 9.58 5.18 2.66
C ILE A 254 10.91 5.81 2.25
N ASP A 255 11.48 5.44 1.11
CA ASP A 255 12.67 6.08 0.56
C ASP A 255 12.39 7.52 0.15
N CYS A 256 11.26 7.77 -0.50
CA CYS A 256 10.81 9.13 -0.82
C CYS A 256 10.60 9.96 0.45
N LEU A 257 9.92 9.43 1.47
CA LEU A 257 9.70 10.10 2.75
C LEU A 257 11.02 10.38 3.46
N TYR A 258 11.94 9.40 3.49
CA TYR A 258 13.26 9.56 4.11
C TYR A 258 14.06 10.70 3.50
N ILE A 259 14.15 10.73 2.16
CA ILE A 259 14.86 11.81 1.46
C ILE A 259 14.19 13.16 1.72
N GLY A 260 12.84 13.23 1.65
CA GLY A 260 12.10 14.46 1.94
C GLY A 260 12.32 14.98 3.36
N VAL A 261 12.33 14.08 4.36
CA VAL A 261 12.65 14.43 5.75
C VAL A 261 14.10 14.90 5.89
N ALA A 262 15.05 14.17 5.30
CA ALA A 262 16.47 14.53 5.37
C ALA A 262 16.76 15.90 4.74
N GLN A 263 16.05 16.28 3.68
CA GLN A 263 16.17 17.60 3.06
C GLN A 263 15.69 18.74 3.97
N ARG A 264 14.75 18.48 4.88
CA ARG A 264 14.15 19.47 5.78
C ARG A 264 14.86 19.60 7.13
N LEU A 265 15.63 18.59 7.52
CA LEU A 265 16.34 18.59 8.81
C LEU A 265 17.71 19.25 8.68
N PRO A 266 17.94 20.40 9.34
CA PRO A 266 19.22 21.14 9.23
C PRO A 266 20.45 20.31 9.61
N GLY A 267 20.30 19.36 10.55
CA GLY A 267 21.40 18.52 11.03
C GLY A 267 21.57 17.16 10.33
N ALA A 268 20.72 16.81 9.34
CA ALA A 268 20.69 15.46 8.77
C ALA A 268 22.01 15.02 8.14
N ARG A 269 22.70 15.91 7.41
CA ARG A 269 24.00 15.59 6.79
C ARG A 269 25.09 15.30 7.82
N GLU A 270 25.12 16.09 8.88
CA GLU A 270 26.09 15.91 9.96
C GLU A 270 25.80 14.63 10.75
N ALA A 271 24.51 14.33 11.03
CA ALA A 271 24.11 13.09 11.66
C ALA A 271 24.49 11.87 10.81
N LEU A 272 24.30 11.92 9.50
CA LEU A 272 24.75 10.89 8.57
C LEU A 272 26.25 10.68 8.62
N ARG A 273 27.05 11.76 8.62
CA ARG A 273 28.51 11.70 8.73
C ARG A 273 28.92 11.02 10.02
N LYS A 274 28.41 11.46 11.18
CA LYS A 274 28.69 10.89 12.50
C LYS A 274 28.36 9.40 12.58
N THR A 275 27.19 9.02 12.11
CA THR A 275 26.77 7.60 12.13
C THR A 275 27.59 6.73 11.18
N HIS A 276 28.03 7.28 10.06
CA HIS A 276 28.94 6.58 9.14
C HIS A 276 30.32 6.36 9.79
N GLU A 277 30.92 7.40 10.37
CA GLU A 277 32.21 7.33 11.04
C GLU A 277 32.23 6.34 12.20
N ALA A 278 31.17 6.34 13.05
CA ALA A 278 31.04 5.40 14.17
C ALA A 278 31.05 3.94 13.69
N VAL A 279 30.33 3.63 12.60
CA VAL A 279 30.31 2.27 12.03
C VAL A 279 31.65 1.90 11.41
N GLN A 280 32.34 2.85 10.74
CA GLN A 280 33.66 2.59 10.15
C GLN A 280 34.73 2.33 11.21
N GLN A 281 34.71 3.04 12.33
CA GLN A 281 35.62 2.80 13.45
C GLN A 281 35.45 1.41 14.08
N HIS A 282 34.20 0.90 14.11
CA HIS A 282 33.93 -0.44 14.64
C HIS A 282 34.39 -1.58 13.70
N ARG A 283 34.54 -1.30 12.40
CA ARG A 283 34.97 -2.30 11.40
C ARG A 283 36.49 -2.39 11.22
N ARG A 284 37.25 -1.53 11.89
CA ARG A 284 38.73 -1.59 11.99
C ARG A 284 39.13 -2.35 13.21
#